data_1d934bcc8c379a44938ba4c385590895
#
_entry.id   1d934bcc8c379a44938ba4c385590895
#
_cell.length_a   1.000
_cell.length_b   1.000
_cell.length_c   1.000
_cell.angle_alpha   90.00
_cell.angle_beta   90.00
_cell.angle_gamma   90.00
#
_symmetry.space_group_name_H-M   'P 1'
#
loop_
_entity.id
_entity.type
_entity.pdbx_description
1 polymer ?
#
loop_
_entity_poly.entity_id
_entity_poly.type
_entity_poly.pdbx_seq_one_letter_code
_entity_poly.pdbx_strand_id
1 'polypeptide(L)'
;QKFAKENNYKPNFNAISLKNRSTKTIGVILPTMLNYFFAQVFKGIEKTALEKGYKVITCISNQSYDKEIEIIEMLSNGSIDGFLLSLAKETELNNNFNHFKDSINNGTPIVMFDRVAQSIECDKVITDDLEGASNTVEFLYKKGHKKIAFVSTISDLHIGKQRLLGYKKGLEKMGLPFNEDLVLNIVERDYKKYKNIV
;
A
#
# COMPACT_ATOMS: atom_id res chain seq x y z
N GLN A 1 0.30 36.39 24.56
CA GLN A 1 0.80 35.03 24.78
C GLN A 1 0.94 34.65 26.24
N LYS A 2 1.46 35.56 27.14
CA LYS A 2 1.64 35.31 28.58
C LYS A 2 0.29 35.09 29.29
N PHE A 3 -0.69 35.95 29.05
CA PHE A 3 -2.05 35.86 29.60
C PHE A 3 -2.79 34.56 29.20
N ALA A 4 -2.62 34.09 27.96
CA ALA A 4 -3.21 32.87 27.50
C ALA A 4 -2.62 31.62 28.20
N LYS A 5 -1.31 31.62 28.47
CA LYS A 5 -0.64 30.56 29.23
C LYS A 5 -1.07 30.54 30.70
N GLU A 6 -1.19 31.72 31.32
CA GLU A 6 -1.62 31.86 32.72
C GLU A 6 -3.06 31.43 32.96
N ASN A 7 -3.92 31.51 31.94
CA ASN A 7 -5.32 31.09 31.99
C ASN A 7 -5.59 29.72 31.32
N ASN A 8 -4.56 28.91 31.07
CA ASN A 8 -4.69 27.60 30.42
C ASN A 8 -5.49 27.63 29.13
N TYR A 9 -5.49 28.74 28.40
CA TYR A 9 -6.19 28.85 27.14
C TYR A 9 -5.55 27.95 26.10
N LYS A 10 -6.29 26.94 25.65
CA LYS A 10 -5.92 26.11 24.51
C LYS A 10 -6.67 26.61 23.29
N PRO A 11 -5.96 27.09 22.24
CA PRO A 11 -6.60 27.52 21.02
C PRO A 11 -7.45 26.36 20.42
N ASN A 12 -8.63 26.67 19.91
CA ASN A 12 -9.44 25.69 19.23
C ASN A 12 -8.77 25.30 17.89
N PHE A 13 -8.34 24.04 17.82
CA PHE A 13 -7.59 23.53 16.69
C PHE A 13 -8.38 23.63 15.37
N ASN A 14 -9.70 23.38 15.41
CA ASN A 14 -10.57 23.48 14.25
C ASN A 14 -10.65 24.93 13.72
N ALA A 15 -10.70 25.93 14.61
CA ALA A 15 -10.72 27.33 14.21
C ALA A 15 -9.38 27.76 13.56
N ILE A 16 -8.25 27.22 14.05
CA ILE A 16 -6.94 27.46 13.46
C ILE A 16 -6.83 26.78 12.09
N SER A 17 -7.29 25.55 11.96
CA SER A 17 -7.29 24.78 10.72
C SER A 17 -8.10 25.48 9.62
N LEU A 18 -9.29 26.00 9.96
CA LEU A 18 -10.12 26.78 9.06
C LEU A 18 -9.39 28.06 8.58
N LYS A 19 -8.76 28.77 9.50
CA LYS A 19 -7.98 30.00 9.16
C LYS A 19 -6.80 29.70 8.26
N ASN A 20 -6.09 28.59 8.50
CA ASN A 20 -4.88 28.22 7.79
C ASN A 20 -5.17 27.39 6.53
N ARG A 21 -6.41 26.98 6.29
CA ARG A 21 -6.82 26.04 5.23
C ARG A 21 -6.00 24.74 5.22
N SER A 22 -5.59 24.28 6.41
CA SER A 22 -4.82 23.05 6.58
C SER A 22 -5.04 22.50 7.98
N THR A 23 -5.34 21.23 8.06
CA THR A 23 -5.56 20.50 9.33
C THR A 23 -4.24 19.99 9.91
N LYS A 24 -3.16 20.03 9.12
CA LYS A 24 -1.90 19.35 9.46
C LYS A 24 -2.12 17.88 9.86
N THR A 25 -3.03 17.22 9.14
CA THR A 25 -3.39 15.82 9.37
C THR A 25 -3.44 15.10 8.01
N ILE A 26 -2.85 13.93 7.93
CA ILE A 26 -2.94 13.04 6.77
C ILE A 26 -3.68 11.76 7.15
N GLY A 27 -4.50 11.25 6.23
CA GLY A 27 -5.12 9.94 6.32
C GLY A 27 -4.20 8.87 5.73
N VAL A 28 -3.92 7.80 6.46
CA VAL A 28 -3.18 6.64 5.96
C VAL A 28 -4.11 5.45 5.91
N ILE A 29 -4.35 4.91 4.71
CA ILE A 29 -5.21 3.73 4.52
C ILE A 29 -4.34 2.54 4.15
N LEU A 30 -4.40 1.49 4.97
CA LEU A 30 -3.67 0.25 4.79
C LEU A 30 -4.63 -0.92 4.57
N PRO A 31 -4.33 -1.85 3.66
CA PRO A 31 -5.16 -3.02 3.46
C PRO A 31 -5.12 -3.99 4.66
N THR A 32 -4.03 -4.00 5.42
CA THR A 32 -3.86 -4.81 6.65
C THR A 32 -2.67 -4.30 7.47
N MET A 33 -2.73 -4.50 8.80
CA MET A 33 -1.59 -4.27 9.70
C MET A 33 -0.85 -5.56 10.07
N LEU A 34 -1.40 -6.73 9.72
CA LEU A 34 -0.80 -8.02 10.08
C LEU A 34 0.45 -8.36 9.26
N ASN A 35 0.68 -7.64 8.16
CA ASN A 35 1.85 -7.81 7.32
C ASN A 35 2.99 -6.91 7.80
N TYR A 36 4.16 -7.50 8.06
CA TYR A 36 5.36 -6.79 8.49
C TYR A 36 5.74 -5.63 7.55
N PHE A 37 5.56 -5.80 6.24
CA PHE A 37 5.81 -4.77 5.24
C PHE A 37 5.00 -3.49 5.53
N PHE A 38 3.67 -3.61 5.67
CA PHE A 38 2.82 -2.45 5.95
C PHE A 38 3.14 -1.79 7.30
N ALA A 39 3.50 -2.59 8.31
CA ALA A 39 3.94 -2.05 9.60
C ALA A 39 5.22 -1.21 9.48
N GLN A 40 6.20 -1.62 8.65
CA GLN A 40 7.41 -0.85 8.41
C GLN A 40 7.16 0.41 7.58
N VAL A 41 6.31 0.32 6.56
CA VAL A 41 5.90 1.48 5.76
C VAL A 41 5.21 2.50 6.67
N PHE A 42 4.25 2.06 7.49
CA PHE A 42 3.56 2.93 8.44
C PHE A 42 4.53 3.64 9.40
N LYS A 43 5.49 2.91 9.96
CA LYS A 43 6.53 3.50 10.83
C LYS A 43 7.30 4.60 10.12
N GLY A 44 7.63 4.43 8.83
CA GLY A 44 8.31 5.44 8.02
C GLY A 44 7.43 6.67 7.78
N ILE A 45 6.17 6.46 7.46
CA ILE A 45 5.17 7.52 7.25
C ILE A 45 4.99 8.34 8.54
N GLU A 46 4.73 7.67 9.68
CA GLU A 46 4.51 8.32 10.96
C GLU A 46 5.70 9.21 11.36
N LYS A 47 6.92 8.66 11.27
CA LYS A 47 8.16 9.39 11.58
C LYS A 47 8.27 10.67 10.73
N THR A 48 8.12 10.53 9.40
CA THR A 48 8.28 11.66 8.47
C THR A 48 7.17 12.69 8.66
N ALA A 49 5.93 12.26 8.90
CA ALA A 49 4.80 13.14 9.18
C ALA A 49 5.06 13.98 10.45
N LEU A 50 5.50 13.33 11.53
CA LEU A 50 5.82 14.01 12.80
C LEU A 50 6.94 15.04 12.62
N GLU A 51 8.02 14.70 11.93
CA GLU A 51 9.13 15.63 11.63
C GLU A 51 8.68 16.86 10.85
N LYS A 52 7.64 16.72 10.01
CA LYS A 52 7.05 17.80 9.22
C LYS A 52 5.86 18.50 9.92
N GLY A 53 5.57 18.16 11.17
CA GLY A 53 4.50 18.74 11.95
C GLY A 53 3.09 18.30 11.55
N TYR A 54 2.97 17.12 10.91
CA TYR A 54 1.70 16.50 10.58
C TYR A 54 1.30 15.44 11.61
N LYS A 55 0.01 15.29 11.82
CA LYS A 55 -0.62 14.16 12.51
C LYS A 55 -0.99 13.09 11.49
N VAL A 56 -1.12 11.85 11.94
CA VAL A 56 -1.54 10.72 11.12
C VAL A 56 -2.81 10.11 11.69
N ILE A 57 -3.83 9.96 10.86
CA ILE A 57 -5.01 9.14 11.14
C ILE A 57 -4.84 7.86 10.32
N THR A 58 -4.77 6.71 11.00
CA THR A 58 -4.59 5.42 10.33
C THR A 58 -5.88 4.64 10.32
N CYS A 59 -6.28 4.18 9.13
CA CYS A 59 -7.44 3.33 8.92
C CYS A 59 -7.04 2.06 8.19
N ILE A 60 -7.72 0.96 8.52
CA ILE A 60 -7.47 -0.36 7.92
C ILE A 60 -8.70 -0.78 7.14
N SER A 61 -8.56 -0.93 5.82
CA SER A 61 -9.65 -1.36 4.94
C SER A 61 -9.97 -2.85 5.05
N ASN A 62 -9.09 -3.65 5.69
CA ASN A 62 -9.22 -5.10 5.78
C ASN A 62 -9.43 -5.79 4.43
N GLN A 63 -8.77 -5.29 3.38
CA GLN A 63 -8.88 -5.79 1.99
C GLN A 63 -10.26 -5.56 1.35
N SER A 64 -11.20 -4.86 2.03
CA SER A 64 -12.57 -4.65 1.57
C SER A 64 -12.72 -3.36 0.79
N TYR A 65 -13.42 -3.46 -0.34
CA TYR A 65 -13.80 -2.34 -1.20
C TYR A 65 -14.73 -1.37 -0.48
N ASP A 66 -15.78 -1.90 0.17
CA ASP A 66 -16.78 -1.08 0.83
C ASP A 66 -16.19 -0.30 2.01
N LYS A 67 -15.33 -0.94 2.82
CA LYS A 67 -14.63 -0.25 3.91
C LYS A 67 -13.67 0.82 3.42
N GLU A 68 -13.03 0.63 2.28
CA GLU A 68 -12.14 1.63 1.69
C GLU A 68 -12.94 2.87 1.30
N ILE A 69 -14.13 2.70 0.71
CA ILE A 69 -15.06 3.80 0.41
C ILE A 69 -15.49 4.52 1.69
N GLU A 70 -16.01 3.79 2.68
CA GLU A 70 -16.45 4.36 3.95
C GLU A 70 -15.37 5.21 4.62
N ILE A 71 -14.11 4.74 4.62
CA ILE A 71 -12.98 5.46 5.20
C ILE A 71 -12.71 6.75 4.43
N ILE A 72 -12.73 6.71 3.10
CA ILE A 72 -12.47 7.89 2.27
C ILE A 72 -13.59 8.91 2.47
N GLU A 73 -14.84 8.51 2.44
CA GLU A 73 -15.99 9.39 2.67
C GLU A 73 -15.94 10.04 4.06
N MET A 74 -15.61 9.23 5.09
CA MET A 74 -15.52 9.71 6.45
C MET A 74 -14.43 10.78 6.63
N LEU A 75 -13.29 10.65 5.96
CA LEU A 75 -12.15 11.55 6.15
C LEU A 75 -12.09 12.71 5.15
N SER A 76 -12.75 12.61 3.99
CA SER A 76 -12.77 13.64 2.95
C SER A 76 -13.57 14.89 3.32
N ASN A 77 -14.20 14.91 4.49
CA ASN A 77 -15.03 16.02 4.99
C ASN A 77 -14.24 17.23 5.53
N GLY A 78 -12.97 17.39 5.15
CA GLY A 78 -12.08 18.44 5.65
C GLY A 78 -11.34 18.09 6.96
N SER A 79 -11.37 16.82 7.37
CA SER A 79 -10.65 16.35 8.56
C SER A 79 -9.15 16.14 8.30
N ILE A 80 -8.75 16.00 7.04
CA ILE A 80 -7.37 15.73 6.62
C ILE A 80 -6.96 16.62 5.44
N ASP A 81 -5.67 16.76 5.23
CA ASP A 81 -5.08 17.51 4.11
C ASP A 81 -4.83 16.61 2.88
N GLY A 82 -4.90 15.30 3.01
CA GLY A 82 -4.71 14.34 1.93
C GLY A 82 -4.53 12.91 2.42
N PHE A 83 -4.53 11.97 1.49
CA PHE A 83 -4.36 10.54 1.75
C PHE A 83 -3.01 9.99 1.30
N LEU A 84 -2.45 9.07 2.09
CA LEU A 84 -1.47 8.08 1.66
C LEU A 84 -2.13 6.70 1.74
N LEU A 85 -2.28 6.00 0.62
CA LEU A 85 -3.02 4.74 0.64
C LEU A 85 -2.40 3.64 -0.23
N SER A 86 -2.62 2.40 0.19
CA SER A 86 -2.41 1.20 -0.61
C SER A 86 -3.76 0.52 -0.81
N LEU A 87 -4.08 0.15 -2.04
CA LEU A 87 -5.41 -0.36 -2.42
C LEU A 87 -5.81 -1.60 -1.63
N ALA A 88 -7.09 -1.68 -1.28
CA ALA A 88 -7.70 -2.92 -0.85
C ALA A 88 -7.67 -3.97 -1.99
N LYS A 89 -7.56 -5.25 -1.64
CA LYS A 89 -7.57 -6.34 -2.63
C LYS A 89 -8.85 -6.32 -3.48
N GLU A 90 -10.01 -6.19 -2.85
CA GLU A 90 -11.29 -6.15 -3.54
C GLU A 90 -11.40 -4.96 -4.50
N THR A 91 -10.85 -3.80 -4.14
CA THR A 91 -10.82 -2.62 -5.00
C THR A 91 -10.05 -2.87 -6.29
N GLU A 92 -8.89 -3.52 -6.18
CA GLU A 92 -8.09 -3.89 -7.35
C GLU A 92 -8.81 -4.93 -8.22
N LEU A 93 -9.41 -5.96 -7.61
CA LEU A 93 -10.13 -7.01 -8.32
C LEU A 93 -11.41 -6.51 -9.00
N ASN A 94 -12.14 -5.62 -8.34
CA ASN A 94 -13.35 -5.00 -8.90
C ASN A 94 -13.05 -3.99 -10.01
N ASN A 95 -11.79 -3.54 -10.10
CA ASN A 95 -11.34 -2.51 -11.04
C ASN A 95 -12.24 -1.24 -11.01
N ASN A 96 -12.74 -0.89 -9.83
CA ASN A 96 -13.60 0.28 -9.61
C ASN A 96 -12.90 1.26 -8.66
N PHE A 97 -12.55 2.43 -9.18
CA PHE A 97 -11.74 3.45 -8.51
C PHE A 97 -12.47 4.80 -8.41
N ASN A 98 -13.80 4.84 -8.52
CA ASN A 98 -14.57 6.08 -8.55
C ASN A 98 -14.41 6.89 -7.27
N HIS A 99 -14.42 6.24 -6.10
CA HIS A 99 -14.23 6.88 -4.79
C HIS A 99 -12.91 7.66 -4.68
N PHE A 100 -11.84 7.23 -5.37
CA PHE A 100 -10.59 7.99 -5.44
C PHE A 100 -10.73 9.22 -6.33
N LYS A 101 -11.38 9.09 -7.50
CA LYS A 101 -11.64 10.20 -8.40
C LYS A 101 -12.49 11.27 -7.72
N ASP A 102 -13.52 10.84 -7.03
CA ASP A 102 -14.43 11.74 -6.31
C ASP A 102 -13.69 12.48 -5.19
N SER A 103 -12.84 11.80 -4.42
CA SER A 103 -11.99 12.42 -3.40
C SER A 103 -11.06 13.50 -3.98
N ILE A 104 -10.38 13.19 -5.08
CA ILE A 104 -9.47 14.11 -5.77
C ILE A 104 -10.26 15.31 -6.34
N ASN A 105 -11.37 15.07 -7.01
CA ASN A 105 -12.22 16.10 -7.58
C ASN A 105 -12.79 17.05 -6.51
N ASN A 106 -13.04 16.54 -5.30
CA ASN A 106 -13.47 17.31 -4.14
C ASN A 106 -12.32 18.03 -3.42
N GLY A 107 -11.09 17.97 -3.96
CA GLY A 107 -9.94 18.72 -3.48
C GLY A 107 -9.11 18.01 -2.39
N THR A 108 -9.36 16.72 -2.12
CA THR A 108 -8.54 15.93 -1.20
C THR A 108 -7.52 15.11 -2.00
N PRO A 109 -6.23 15.50 -2.03
CA PRO A 109 -5.22 14.81 -2.82
C PRO A 109 -4.92 13.41 -2.27
N ILE A 110 -4.53 12.53 -3.19
CA ILE A 110 -4.17 11.14 -2.89
C ILE A 110 -2.75 10.87 -3.39
N VAL A 111 -1.96 10.17 -2.58
CA VAL A 111 -0.73 9.50 -3.00
C VAL A 111 -0.91 8.01 -2.76
N MET A 112 -0.71 7.20 -3.79
CA MET A 112 -0.79 5.75 -3.69
C MET A 112 0.58 5.13 -3.49
N PHE A 113 0.66 4.02 -2.77
CA PHE A 113 1.90 3.26 -2.62
C PHE A 113 1.65 1.75 -2.65
N ASP A 114 2.68 0.98 -3.04
CA ASP A 114 2.65 -0.48 -3.17
C ASP A 114 1.57 -0.92 -4.17
N ARG A 115 0.32 -1.10 -3.73
CA ARG A 115 -0.82 -1.39 -4.62
C ARG A 115 -1.43 -0.10 -5.12
N VAL A 116 -1.40 0.11 -6.42
CA VAL A 116 -1.80 1.37 -7.06
C VAL A 116 -2.76 1.14 -8.22
N ALA A 117 -3.69 2.05 -8.42
CA ALA A 117 -4.52 2.11 -9.63
C ALA A 117 -3.80 2.94 -10.70
N GLN A 118 -3.39 2.32 -11.79
CA GLN A 118 -2.68 3.02 -12.87
C GLN A 118 -3.56 4.07 -13.57
N SER A 119 -4.88 3.84 -13.61
CA SER A 119 -5.88 4.72 -14.24
C SER A 119 -6.22 5.97 -13.42
N ILE A 120 -5.76 6.06 -12.17
CA ILE A 120 -5.95 7.24 -11.33
C ILE A 120 -4.78 8.18 -11.48
N GLU A 121 -5.07 9.44 -11.77
CA GLU A 121 -4.07 10.49 -11.92
C GLU A 121 -3.70 11.05 -10.54
N CYS A 122 -2.65 10.50 -9.94
CA CYS A 122 -2.09 10.89 -8.65
C CYS A 122 -0.63 10.44 -8.56
N ASP A 123 0.10 10.97 -7.58
CA ASP A 123 1.45 10.50 -7.29
C ASP A 123 1.44 9.05 -6.79
N LYS A 124 2.45 8.28 -7.20
CA LYS A 124 2.59 6.86 -6.86
C LYS A 124 4.01 6.53 -6.41
N VAL A 125 4.11 5.79 -5.31
CA VAL A 125 5.38 5.25 -4.79
C VAL A 125 5.33 3.73 -4.94
N ILE A 126 6.06 3.22 -5.92
CA ILE A 126 6.08 1.79 -6.27
C ILE A 126 7.51 1.25 -6.28
N THR A 127 7.63 -0.07 -6.17
CA THR A 127 8.87 -0.81 -6.46
C THR A 127 8.77 -1.44 -7.84
N ASP A 128 9.91 -1.72 -8.47
CA ASP A 128 9.95 -2.51 -9.70
C ASP A 128 9.89 -4.00 -9.36
N ASP A 129 8.67 -4.50 -9.17
CA ASP A 129 8.40 -5.89 -8.81
C ASP A 129 8.85 -6.88 -9.89
N LEU A 130 8.81 -6.46 -11.16
CA LEU A 130 9.25 -7.29 -12.27
C LEU A 130 10.78 -7.46 -12.23
N GLU A 131 11.51 -6.35 -12.14
CA GLU A 131 12.97 -6.40 -12.11
C GLU A 131 13.46 -7.05 -10.81
N GLY A 132 12.84 -6.74 -9.68
CA GLY A 132 13.17 -7.36 -8.38
C GLY A 132 13.05 -8.87 -8.40
N ALA A 133 11.98 -9.42 -8.99
CA ALA A 133 11.80 -10.86 -9.14
C ALA A 133 12.81 -11.48 -10.12
N SER A 134 13.09 -10.81 -11.26
CA SER A 134 14.12 -11.26 -12.21
C SER A 134 15.51 -11.31 -11.57
N ASN A 135 15.88 -10.27 -10.84
CA ASN A 135 17.17 -10.21 -10.13
C ASN A 135 17.28 -11.27 -9.04
N THR A 136 16.18 -11.62 -8.40
CA THR A 136 16.15 -12.73 -7.40
C THR A 136 16.47 -14.06 -8.05
N VAL A 137 15.92 -14.36 -9.21
CA VAL A 137 16.24 -15.58 -9.98
C VAL A 137 17.71 -15.58 -10.39
N GLU A 138 18.23 -14.49 -10.90
CA GLU A 138 19.64 -14.35 -11.26
C GLU A 138 20.55 -14.58 -10.06
N PHE A 139 20.20 -14.02 -8.90
CA PHE A 139 20.96 -14.23 -7.66
C PHE A 139 20.99 -15.71 -7.26
N LEU A 140 19.87 -16.40 -7.26
CA LEU A 140 19.78 -17.81 -6.93
C LEU A 140 20.56 -18.67 -7.94
N TYR A 141 20.47 -18.35 -9.24
CA TYR A 141 21.25 -19.02 -10.27
C TYR A 141 22.76 -18.89 -10.04
N LYS A 142 23.25 -17.69 -9.72
CA LYS A 142 24.68 -17.43 -9.38
C LYS A 142 25.13 -18.17 -8.13
N LYS A 143 24.21 -18.51 -7.22
CA LYS A 143 24.46 -19.37 -6.05
C LYS A 143 24.44 -20.87 -6.37
N GLY A 144 24.25 -21.26 -7.63
CA GLY A 144 24.28 -22.63 -8.10
C GLY A 144 22.90 -23.31 -8.18
N HIS A 145 21.81 -22.62 -7.82
CA HIS A 145 20.48 -23.20 -7.90
C HIS A 145 19.99 -23.24 -9.36
N LYS A 146 19.62 -24.42 -9.85
CA LYS A 146 19.09 -24.62 -11.20
C LYS A 146 17.59 -24.91 -11.21
N LYS A 147 17.03 -25.30 -10.07
CA LYS A 147 15.61 -25.58 -9.89
C LYS A 147 15.07 -24.57 -8.86
N ILE A 148 14.35 -23.57 -9.35
CA ILE A 148 13.85 -22.43 -8.56
C ILE A 148 12.34 -22.46 -8.60
N ALA A 149 11.66 -22.47 -7.46
CA ALA A 149 10.20 -22.38 -7.38
C ALA A 149 9.75 -20.94 -7.12
N PHE A 150 8.56 -20.60 -7.63
CA PHE A 150 7.87 -19.35 -7.35
C PHE A 150 6.65 -19.64 -6.49
N VAL A 151 6.54 -18.97 -5.34
CA VAL A 151 5.42 -19.13 -4.41
C VAL A 151 4.77 -17.76 -4.19
N SER A 152 3.45 -17.67 -4.37
CA SER A 152 2.71 -16.41 -4.22
C SER A 152 1.38 -16.62 -3.50
N THR A 153 1.01 -15.66 -2.65
CA THR A 153 -0.33 -15.53 -2.04
C THR A 153 -1.15 -14.41 -2.66
N ILE A 154 -0.58 -13.67 -3.62
CA ILE A 154 -1.14 -12.46 -4.25
C ILE A 154 -1.08 -12.53 -5.78
N SER A 155 -1.11 -13.74 -6.35
CA SER A 155 -1.00 -13.98 -7.80
C SER A 155 -2.12 -13.33 -8.63
N ASP A 156 -3.26 -13.06 -8.01
CA ASP A 156 -4.42 -12.37 -8.58
C ASP A 156 -4.25 -10.85 -8.67
N LEU A 157 -3.36 -10.27 -7.87
CA LEU A 157 -3.07 -8.84 -7.86
C LEU A 157 -2.01 -8.44 -8.90
N HIS A 158 -2.01 -7.18 -9.31
CA HIS A 158 -1.03 -6.63 -10.28
C HIS A 158 0.41 -6.91 -9.86
N ILE A 159 0.75 -6.64 -8.61
CA ILE A 159 2.08 -6.91 -8.04
C ILE A 159 2.47 -8.39 -8.19
N GLY A 160 1.55 -9.31 -7.86
CA GLY A 160 1.79 -10.75 -8.01
C GLY A 160 2.05 -11.16 -9.45
N LYS A 161 1.30 -10.59 -10.38
CA LYS A 161 1.48 -10.81 -11.83
C LYS A 161 2.83 -10.27 -12.33
N GLN A 162 3.25 -9.08 -11.87
CA GLN A 162 4.56 -8.51 -12.21
C GLN A 162 5.70 -9.37 -11.67
N ARG A 163 5.61 -9.87 -10.44
CA ARG A 163 6.60 -10.79 -9.85
C ARG A 163 6.70 -12.11 -10.62
N LEU A 164 5.56 -12.69 -11.02
CA LEU A 164 5.56 -13.91 -11.84
C LEU A 164 6.21 -13.67 -13.21
N LEU A 165 5.90 -12.53 -13.84
CA LEU A 165 6.52 -12.14 -15.10
C LEU A 165 8.04 -11.95 -14.95
N GLY A 166 8.47 -11.30 -13.88
CA GLY A 166 9.89 -11.13 -13.56
C GLY A 166 10.60 -12.46 -13.30
N TYR A 167 9.95 -13.38 -12.57
CA TYR A 167 10.46 -14.73 -12.38
C TYR A 167 10.67 -15.46 -13.71
N LYS A 168 9.68 -15.42 -14.64
CA LYS A 168 9.80 -16.02 -15.98
C LYS A 168 10.95 -15.41 -16.78
N LYS A 169 11.05 -14.06 -16.79
CA LYS A 169 12.15 -13.36 -17.46
C LYS A 169 13.53 -13.70 -16.86
N GLY A 170 13.60 -13.83 -15.53
CA GLY A 170 14.84 -14.22 -14.86
C GLY A 170 15.27 -15.64 -15.24
N LEU A 171 14.35 -16.60 -15.33
CA LEU A 171 14.65 -17.95 -15.81
C LEU A 171 15.16 -17.92 -17.26
N GLU A 172 14.45 -17.23 -18.17
CA GLU A 172 14.83 -17.07 -19.57
C GLU A 172 16.25 -16.48 -19.70
N LYS A 173 16.53 -15.38 -18.99
CA LYS A 173 17.84 -14.71 -18.96
C LYS A 173 18.97 -15.65 -18.53
N MET A 174 18.69 -16.58 -17.62
CA MET A 174 19.66 -17.56 -17.12
C MET A 174 19.68 -18.88 -17.93
N GLY A 175 18.89 -19.00 -19.00
CA GLY A 175 18.79 -20.22 -19.79
C GLY A 175 18.16 -21.39 -19.05
N LEU A 176 17.32 -21.10 -18.03
CA LEU A 176 16.62 -22.14 -17.28
C LEU A 176 15.21 -22.35 -17.87
N PRO A 177 14.73 -23.62 -17.96
CA PRO A 177 13.37 -23.89 -18.46
C PRO A 177 12.33 -23.43 -17.44
N PHE A 178 11.25 -22.83 -17.94
CA PHE A 178 10.05 -22.58 -17.14
C PHE A 178 9.29 -23.90 -16.93
N ASN A 179 8.88 -24.18 -15.69
CA ASN A 179 8.05 -25.33 -15.33
C ASN A 179 6.88 -24.85 -14.47
N GLU A 180 5.65 -25.11 -14.92
CA GLU A 180 4.42 -24.73 -14.22
C GLU A 180 4.29 -25.39 -12.83
N ASP A 181 4.80 -26.62 -12.67
CA ASP A 181 4.77 -27.35 -11.40
C ASP A 181 5.58 -26.64 -10.29
N LEU A 182 6.46 -25.70 -10.68
CA LEU A 182 7.24 -24.88 -9.76
C LEU A 182 6.59 -23.52 -9.47
N VAL A 183 5.36 -23.28 -9.96
CA VAL A 183 4.58 -22.08 -9.68
C VAL A 183 3.45 -22.40 -8.72
N LEU A 184 3.59 -22.02 -7.47
CA LEU A 184 2.64 -22.33 -6.40
C LEU A 184 1.86 -21.09 -5.99
N ASN A 185 0.56 -21.11 -6.23
CA ASN A 185 -0.38 -20.09 -5.77
C ASN A 185 -1.05 -20.57 -4.48
N ILE A 186 -0.72 -19.95 -3.36
CA ILE A 186 -1.20 -20.32 -2.04
C ILE A 186 -2.35 -19.40 -1.65
N VAL A 187 -3.50 -19.97 -1.31
CA VAL A 187 -4.60 -19.22 -0.72
C VAL A 187 -4.35 -19.10 0.79
N GLU A 188 -4.40 -17.87 1.30
CA GLU A 188 -4.01 -17.52 2.69
C GLU A 188 -4.71 -18.37 3.78
N ARG A 189 -5.89 -18.95 3.48
CA ARG A 189 -6.65 -19.83 4.38
C ARG A 189 -6.07 -21.24 4.51
N ASP A 190 -5.17 -21.65 3.63
CA ASP A 190 -4.69 -23.02 3.50
C ASP A 190 -3.25 -23.26 4.01
N TYR A 191 -2.70 -22.37 4.80
CA TYR A 191 -1.33 -22.50 5.34
C TYR A 191 -1.03 -23.87 5.97
N LYS A 192 -2.03 -24.53 6.56
CA LYS A 192 -1.87 -25.87 7.14
C LYS A 192 -1.66 -26.96 6.08
N LYS A 193 -2.21 -26.78 4.89
CA LYS A 193 -2.14 -27.74 3.77
C LYS A 193 -0.76 -27.77 3.13
N TYR A 194 -0.01 -26.68 3.22
CA TYR A 194 1.28 -26.49 2.54
C TYR A 194 2.50 -26.76 3.42
N LYS A 195 2.32 -27.08 4.71
CA LYS A 195 3.43 -27.44 5.62
C LYS A 195 4.26 -28.67 5.16
N ASN A 196 3.74 -29.47 4.24
CA ASN A 196 4.34 -30.73 3.77
C ASN A 196 4.91 -30.63 2.35
N ILE A 197 5.02 -29.42 1.75
CA ILE A 197 5.53 -29.23 0.38
C ILE A 197 7.02 -28.80 0.35
N VAL A 198 7.61 -28.56 1.53
CA VAL A 198 9.03 -28.22 1.67
C VAL A 198 9.80 -29.40 2.23
#